data_ee718e6c9419816bb0d3c77f7fa2e29b
#
_entry.id   ee718e6c9419816bb0d3c77f7fa2e29b
#
_cell.length_a   1.000
_cell.length_b   1.000
_cell.length_c   1.000
_cell.angle_alpha   90.00
_cell.angle_beta   90.00
_cell.angle_gamma   90.00
#
_symmetry.space_group_name_H-M   'P 1'
#
loop_
_entity.id
_entity.type
_entity.pdbx_description
1 polymer ?
#
loop_
_entity_poly.entity_id
_entity_poly.type
_entity_poly.pdbx_seq_one_letter_code
_entity_poly.pdbx_strand_id
1 'polypeptide(L)' 'MWHKRSDRPLPALRDGDRIKLILKFPHYFGHFVPIGSYTVWAVWDGLNEEFFEIESKHYICDEDIAEWWENEG' A
#
# COMPACT_ATOMS: atom_id res chain seq x y z
N MET A 1 -6.00 12.19 4.16
CA MET A 1 -6.08 12.74 2.77
C MET A 1 -5.37 11.82 1.79
N TRP A 2 -6.04 11.51 0.70
CA TRP A 2 -5.45 10.66 -0.34
C TRP A 2 -4.58 11.48 -1.28
N HIS A 3 -3.41 10.96 -1.59
CA HIS A 3 -2.51 11.53 -2.58
C HIS A 3 -2.27 10.55 -3.70
N LYS A 4 -2.36 11.01 -4.93
CA LYS A 4 -1.97 10.20 -6.08
C LYS A 4 -0.46 10.14 -6.13
N ARG A 5 0.07 8.96 -6.36
CA ARG A 5 1.49 8.76 -6.42
C ARG A 5 2.16 9.54 -7.55
N SER A 6 1.42 9.80 -8.63
CA SER A 6 1.89 10.61 -9.74
C SER A 6 2.05 12.09 -9.36
N ASP A 7 1.29 12.56 -8.37
CA ASP A 7 1.34 13.96 -7.92
C ASP A 7 2.26 14.14 -6.72
N ARG A 8 2.37 13.12 -5.88
CA ARG A 8 3.16 13.20 -4.67
C ARG A 8 3.80 11.84 -4.37
N PRO A 9 5.14 11.78 -4.25
CA PRO A 9 5.80 10.52 -3.96
C PRO A 9 5.45 10.00 -2.57
N LEU A 10 5.65 8.70 -2.37
CA LEU A 10 5.44 8.08 -1.07
C LEU A 10 6.32 8.75 -0.02
N PRO A 11 5.81 8.86 1.22
CA PRO A 11 6.57 9.47 2.30
C PRO A 11 7.73 8.56 2.73
N ALA A 12 8.70 9.15 3.41
CA ALA A 12 9.76 8.37 4.04
C ALA A 12 9.15 7.60 5.21
N LEU A 13 9.25 6.29 5.17
CA LEU A 13 8.69 5.42 6.19
C LEU A 13 9.81 4.70 6.95
N ARG A 14 9.51 4.39 8.22
CA ARG A 14 10.38 3.57 9.06
C ARG A 14 9.91 2.14 9.01
N ASP A 15 10.82 1.21 9.25
CA ASP A 15 10.46 -0.20 9.37
C ASP A 15 9.34 -0.39 10.39
N GLY A 16 8.27 -1.07 9.97
CA GLY A 16 7.11 -1.31 10.81
C GLY A 16 6.01 -0.26 10.72
N ASP A 17 6.23 0.85 10.04
CA ASP A 17 5.19 1.85 9.85
C ASP A 17 4.05 1.30 9.01
N ARG A 18 2.82 1.64 9.41
CA ARG A 18 1.62 1.24 8.68
C ARG A 18 1.15 2.38 7.79
N ILE A 19 0.69 2.01 6.62
CA ILE A 19 0.16 2.96 5.67
C ILE A 19 -1.04 2.36 4.94
N LYS A 20 -2.02 3.19 4.62
CA LYS A 20 -3.16 2.79 3.83
C LYS A 20 -2.88 3.12 2.38
N LEU A 21 -3.10 2.17 1.49
CA LEU A 21 -2.78 2.29 0.07
C LEU A 21 -3.99 1.96 -0.79
N ILE A 22 -4.06 2.58 -1.96
CA ILE A 22 -4.97 2.17 -3.03
C ILE A 22 -4.12 1.59 -4.14
N LEU A 23 -4.44 0.36 -4.54
CA LEU A 23 -3.72 -0.34 -5.61
C LEU A 23 -4.33 0.01 -6.97
N LYS A 24 -3.53 -0.11 -8.02
CA LYS A 24 -3.98 0.22 -9.38
C LYS A 24 -5.02 -0.75 -9.92
N PHE A 25 -4.98 -1.99 -9.46
CA PHE A 25 -5.92 -3.04 -9.87
C PHE A 25 -6.03 -4.07 -8.76
N PRO A 26 -7.09 -4.92 -8.77
CA PRO A 26 -7.23 -5.93 -7.74
C PRO A 26 -6.08 -6.93 -7.81
N HIS A 27 -5.48 -7.20 -6.66
CA HIS A 27 -4.39 -8.15 -6.56
C HIS A 27 -4.90 -9.50 -6.09
N TYR A 28 -4.34 -10.53 -6.66
CA TYR A 28 -4.58 -11.90 -6.21
C TYR A 28 -3.43 -12.29 -5.30
N PHE A 29 -3.69 -12.28 -4.00
CA PHE A 29 -2.74 -12.75 -2.99
C PHE A 29 -3.19 -14.12 -2.47
N GLY A 30 -3.59 -15.01 -3.37
CA GLY A 30 -4.25 -16.24 -2.97
C GLY A 30 -5.73 -16.03 -2.67
N HIS A 31 -6.17 -14.78 -2.54
CA HIS A 31 -7.55 -14.38 -2.34
C HIS A 31 -7.89 -13.26 -3.30
N PHE A 32 -9.13 -13.26 -3.77
CA PHE A 32 -9.62 -12.20 -4.63
C PHE A 32 -9.92 -10.96 -3.77
N VAL A 33 -9.33 -9.84 -4.12
CA VAL A 33 -9.67 -8.57 -3.49
C VAL A 33 -11.02 -8.11 -4.07
N PRO A 34 -12.02 -7.80 -3.23
CA PRO A 34 -13.33 -7.39 -3.74
C PRO A 34 -13.24 -6.24 -4.73
N ILE A 35 -14.01 -6.33 -5.80
CA ILE A 35 -14.09 -5.29 -6.82
C ILE A 35 -14.60 -4.01 -6.17
N GLY A 36 -13.94 -2.90 -6.45
CA GLY A 36 -14.30 -1.61 -5.89
C GLY A 36 -13.57 -1.25 -4.60
N SER A 37 -12.81 -2.18 -4.06
CA SER A 37 -12.03 -1.94 -2.86
C SER A 37 -10.57 -2.35 -3.11
N TYR A 38 -9.83 -1.45 -3.72
CA TYR A 38 -8.39 -1.67 -3.90
C TYR A 38 -7.60 -1.07 -2.74
N THR A 39 -8.31 -0.70 -1.66
CA THR A 39 -7.70 -0.12 -0.47
C THR A 39 -7.20 -1.22 0.44
N VAL A 40 -5.93 -1.15 0.77
CA VAL A 40 -5.30 -2.14 1.64
C VAL A 40 -4.49 -1.44 2.73
N TRP A 41 -4.30 -2.14 3.85
CA TRP A 41 -3.37 -1.74 4.88
C TRP A 41 -2.06 -2.49 4.68
N ALA A 42 -0.97 -1.75 4.70
CA ALA A 42 0.35 -2.34 4.51
C ALA A 42 1.31 -1.86 5.60
N VAL A 43 2.33 -2.67 5.84
CA VAL A 43 3.43 -2.35 6.73
C VAL A 43 4.68 -2.16 5.89
N TRP A 44 5.43 -1.10 6.15
CA TRP A 44 6.69 -0.90 5.48
C TRP A 44 7.76 -1.83 6.06
N ASP A 45 8.35 -2.64 5.20
CA ASP A 45 9.48 -3.48 5.53
C ASP A 45 10.75 -2.74 5.12
N GLY A 46 11.37 -2.06 6.06
CA GLY A 46 12.54 -1.23 5.78
C GLY A 46 13.78 -2.03 5.41
N LEU A 47 13.82 -3.30 5.79
CA LEU A 47 14.96 -4.17 5.47
C LEU A 47 14.96 -4.57 4.01
N ASN A 48 13.78 -4.95 3.49
CA ASN A 48 13.62 -5.36 2.10
C ASN A 48 13.16 -4.22 1.19
N GLU A 49 12.84 -3.07 1.77
CA GLU A 49 12.31 -1.91 1.07
C GLU A 49 11.06 -2.25 0.25
N GLU A 50 10.13 -2.95 0.88
CA GLU A 50 8.87 -3.39 0.27
C GLU A 50 7.72 -3.20 1.23
N PHE A 51 6.50 -3.11 0.67
CA PHE A 51 5.29 -3.08 1.46
C PHE A 51 4.75 -4.49 1.64
N PHE A 52 4.33 -4.79 2.87
CA PHE A 52 3.74 -6.07 3.21
C PHE A 52 2.27 -5.86 3.51
N GLU A 53 1.38 -6.48 2.72
CA GLU A 53 -0.06 -6.36 2.91
C GLU A 53 -0.48 -7.23 4.09
N ILE A 54 -1.18 -6.61 5.06
CA ILE A 54 -1.45 -7.24 6.36
C ILE A 54 -2.42 -8.42 6.27
N GLU A 55 -3.49 -8.29 5.50
CA GLU A 55 -4.52 -9.33 5.42
C GLU A 55 -4.06 -10.57 4.69
N SER A 56 -3.50 -10.38 3.51
CA SER A 56 -3.06 -11.48 2.66
C SER A 56 -1.69 -12.03 3.04
N LYS A 57 -0.92 -11.24 3.78
CA LYS A 57 0.45 -11.57 4.18
C LYS A 57 1.39 -11.74 2.98
N HIS A 58 1.15 -10.93 1.94
CA HIS A 58 1.98 -10.92 0.74
C HIS A 58 2.61 -9.55 0.55
N TYR A 59 3.72 -9.51 -0.17
CA TYR A 59 4.37 -8.26 -0.52
C TYR A 59 3.68 -7.59 -1.71
N ILE A 60 3.68 -6.27 -1.70
CA ILE A 60 3.11 -5.44 -2.76
C ILE A 60 4.23 -4.79 -3.53
N CYS A 61 4.21 -4.90 -4.85
CA CYS A 61 5.15 -4.19 -5.69
C CYS A 61 4.88 -2.70 -5.65
N ASP A 62 5.94 -1.92 -5.52
CA ASP A 62 5.87 -0.47 -5.45
C ASP A 62 5.11 0.14 -6.64
N GLU A 63 5.34 -0.38 -7.83
CA GLU A 63 4.70 0.10 -9.07
C GLU A 63 3.20 -0.17 -9.14
N ASP A 64 2.67 -1.02 -8.25
CA ASP A 64 1.23 -1.34 -8.22
C ASP A 64 0.44 -0.40 -7.31
N ILE A 65 1.10 0.53 -6.67
CA ILE A 65 0.47 1.49 -5.77
C ILE A 65 0.02 2.71 -6.57
N ALA A 66 -1.27 3.01 -6.54
CA ALA A 66 -1.83 4.19 -7.22
C ALA A 66 -1.89 5.41 -6.32
N GLU A 67 -2.34 5.23 -5.08
CA GLU A 67 -2.52 6.31 -4.12
C GLU A 67 -2.12 5.86 -2.71
N TRP A 68 -1.81 6.82 -1.87
CA TRP A 68 -1.50 6.56 -0.46
C TRP A 68 -2.22 7.57 0.44
N TRP A 69 -2.47 7.16 1.65
CA TRP A 69 -3.17 7.99 2.63
C TRP A 69 -2.19 8.71 3.55
N GLU A 70 -2.33 10.02 3.64
CA GLU A 70 -1.58 10.83 4.58
C GLU A 70 -2.43 11.05 5.84
N ASN A 71 -1.90 10.64 6.97
CA ASN A 71 -2.55 10.91 8.24
C ASN A 71 -2.40 12.38 8.59
N GLU A 72 -3.54 13.03 8.83
CA GLU A 72 -3.59 14.41 9.26
C GLU A 72 -3.70 14.43 10.77
N GLY A 73 -2.62 14.42 11.42
CA GLY A 73 -2.77 14.39 12.83
C GLY A 73 -1.57 14.56 13.59
#